data_b17bb8eaf00a26c6857cda080e06f71e
#
_entry.id   b17bb8eaf00a26c6857cda080e06f71e
#
_cell.length_a   1.000
_cell.length_b   1.000
_cell.length_c   1.000
_cell.angle_alpha   90.00
_cell.angle_beta   90.00
_cell.angle_gamma   90.00
#
_symmetry.space_group_name_H-M   'P 1'
#
loop_
_entity.id
_entity.type
_entity.pdbx_description
1 polymer ?
#
loop_
_entity_poly.entity_id
_entity_poly.type
_entity_poly.pdbx_seq_one_letter_code
_entity_poly.pdbx_strand_id
1 'polypeptide(L)'
;MANLDLSKYGIVDVKEIVHNPSYDVLFAEETKPSLEGFEKGQVTELGAVNVMTGIYTGRSPKDKFFVKNEASEDSVWWTSDEYKNDNKPCSEAAWADLKAKAVKELSGKRLFVVDTFCGANEATRLKVRFIMEVAWQAHFVTNMFIRPTAEELANYGEPDFVSFNAAKAKVDNYKELGLNSETATVFNLKTKEQVILNTWYGGEMKKGIFSIMNYLNPLRGIASMHCSANTDKEGKSSAIFFGLSGTGKTTLSTDPKRLLIGEIGRAHV
;
A
#
# COMPACT_ATOMS: atom_id res chain seq x y z
N MET A 1 11.33 13.68 18.64
CA MET A 1 10.72 12.46 18.01
C MET A 1 11.62 11.30 18.33
N ALA A 2 11.10 10.19 18.85
CA ALA A 2 11.91 8.99 19.06
C ALA A 2 12.49 8.58 17.70
N ASN A 3 13.79 8.22 17.72
CA ASN A 3 14.45 7.78 16.48
C ASN A 3 13.79 6.46 16.06
N LEU A 4 13.12 6.44 14.91
CA LEU A 4 12.43 5.26 14.40
C LEU A 4 13.48 4.20 14.07
N ASP A 5 13.40 3.07 14.76
CA ASP A 5 14.32 1.94 14.55
C ASP A 5 13.71 0.95 13.53
N LEU A 6 14.41 0.73 12.41
CA LEU A 6 14.03 -0.22 11.38
C LEU A 6 14.77 -1.56 11.51
N SER A 7 15.70 -1.70 12.45
CA SER A 7 16.48 -2.93 12.65
C SER A 7 15.60 -4.13 13.02
N LYS A 8 14.49 -3.88 13.71
CA LYS A 8 13.48 -4.92 14.01
C LYS A 8 12.86 -5.56 12.76
N TYR A 9 12.91 -4.89 11.61
CA TYR A 9 12.50 -5.41 10.32
C TYR A 9 13.64 -6.03 9.52
N GLY A 10 14.87 -6.03 10.08
CA GLY A 10 16.09 -6.48 9.44
C GLY A 10 16.78 -5.40 8.58
N ILE A 11 16.21 -4.19 8.46
CA ILE A 11 16.81 -3.09 7.69
C ILE A 11 17.88 -2.43 8.55
N VAL A 12 19.13 -2.43 8.07
CA VAL A 12 20.31 -1.96 8.80
C VAL A 12 21.05 -0.86 8.03
N ASP A 13 21.95 -0.18 8.72
CA ASP A 13 22.83 0.85 8.14
C ASP A 13 22.09 1.98 7.41
N VAL A 14 20.89 2.31 7.88
CA VAL A 14 20.06 3.36 7.27
C VAL A 14 20.75 4.71 7.44
N LYS A 15 21.02 5.40 6.33
CA LYS A 15 21.69 6.69 6.33
C LYS A 15 20.85 7.81 6.91
N GLU A 16 19.56 7.78 6.62
CA GLU A 16 18.61 8.77 7.08
C GLU A 16 17.18 8.20 6.96
N ILE A 17 16.33 8.50 7.93
CA ILE A 17 14.90 8.21 7.88
C ILE A 17 14.14 9.54 7.78
N VAL A 18 13.44 9.74 6.67
CA VAL A 18 12.52 10.86 6.47
C VAL A 18 11.12 10.36 6.87
N HIS A 19 10.75 10.61 8.12
CA HIS A 19 9.53 10.09 8.72
C HIS A 19 8.38 11.08 8.58
N ASN A 20 7.27 10.65 7.99
CA ASN A 20 6.06 11.42 7.72
C ASN A 20 6.34 12.85 7.22
N PRO A 21 7.10 13.00 6.13
CA PRO A 21 7.44 14.32 5.59
C PRO A 21 6.20 15.10 5.16
N SER A 22 6.29 16.43 5.23
CA SER A 22 5.25 17.29 4.68
C SER A 22 5.19 17.23 3.14
N TYR A 23 4.11 17.71 2.55
CA TYR A 23 3.98 17.81 1.10
C TYR A 23 5.10 18.61 0.45
N ASP A 24 5.50 19.74 1.07
CA ASP A 24 6.57 20.58 0.55
C ASP A 24 7.91 19.83 0.52
N VAL A 25 8.19 19.06 1.57
CA VAL A 25 9.38 18.20 1.63
C VAL A 25 9.32 17.12 0.55
N LEU A 26 8.18 16.43 0.40
CA LEU A 26 7.99 15.39 -0.62
C LEU A 26 8.14 15.97 -2.03
N PHE A 27 7.50 17.10 -2.31
CA PHE A 27 7.61 17.79 -3.59
C PHE A 27 9.06 18.17 -3.91
N ALA A 28 9.77 18.76 -2.95
CA ALA A 28 11.17 19.13 -3.13
C ALA A 28 12.07 17.89 -3.35
N GLU A 29 11.78 16.78 -2.65
CA GLU A 29 12.55 15.54 -2.78
C GLU A 29 12.33 14.86 -4.14
N GLU A 30 11.09 14.72 -4.59
CA GLU A 30 10.75 13.99 -5.82
C GLU A 30 11.06 14.76 -7.11
N THR A 31 11.25 16.09 -7.01
CA THR A 31 11.56 16.96 -8.15
C THR A 31 13.02 17.43 -8.20
N LYS A 32 13.90 16.91 -7.32
CA LYS A 32 15.33 17.25 -7.29
C LYS A 32 15.97 17.12 -8.69
N PRO A 33 16.72 18.12 -9.15
CA PRO A 33 17.42 18.06 -10.45
C PRO A 33 18.37 16.87 -10.58
N SER A 34 18.94 16.42 -9.46
CA SER A 34 19.88 15.28 -9.39
C SER A 34 19.23 13.91 -9.55
N LEU A 35 17.90 13.80 -9.51
CA LEU A 35 17.21 12.55 -9.74
C LEU A 35 17.16 12.22 -11.23
N GLU A 36 17.25 10.93 -11.53
CA GLU A 36 17.19 10.39 -12.88
C GLU A 36 16.17 9.25 -12.98
N GLY A 37 15.80 8.90 -14.21
CA GLY A 37 14.95 7.75 -14.51
C GLY A 37 13.59 7.81 -13.79
N PHE A 38 13.19 6.69 -13.21
CA PHE A 38 11.87 6.53 -12.58
C PHE A 38 11.77 7.14 -11.17
N GLU A 39 12.86 7.64 -10.61
CA GLU A 39 12.85 8.36 -9.33
C GLU A 39 12.42 9.82 -9.51
N LYS A 40 12.61 10.37 -10.70
CA LYS A 40 12.41 11.79 -10.99
C LYS A 40 10.95 12.10 -11.29
N GLY A 41 10.35 12.96 -10.48
CA GLY A 41 9.10 13.63 -10.76
C GLY A 41 9.30 14.84 -11.69
N GLN A 42 8.43 15.01 -12.66
CA GLN A 42 8.40 16.14 -13.58
C GLN A 42 7.21 17.02 -13.26
N VAL A 43 7.47 18.28 -12.92
CA VAL A 43 6.41 19.25 -12.64
C VAL A 43 5.74 19.64 -13.96
N THR A 44 4.40 19.51 -13.99
CA THR A 44 3.57 19.94 -15.13
C THR A 44 3.28 21.43 -15.05
N GLU A 45 2.78 22.02 -16.14
CA GLU A 45 2.37 23.44 -16.19
C GLU A 45 1.29 23.78 -15.12
N LEU A 46 0.50 22.81 -14.72
CA LEU A 46 -0.54 22.97 -13.69
C LEU A 46 -0.04 22.69 -12.26
N GLY A 47 1.27 22.44 -12.08
CA GLY A 47 1.89 22.19 -10.77
C GLY A 47 1.76 20.76 -10.26
N ALA A 48 1.14 19.84 -11.01
CA ALA A 48 1.12 18.43 -10.66
C ALA A 48 2.48 17.77 -10.97
N VAL A 49 2.80 16.71 -10.26
CA VAL A 49 4.02 15.93 -10.50
C VAL A 49 3.68 14.70 -11.34
N ASN A 50 4.26 14.62 -12.53
CA ASN A 50 4.19 13.46 -13.40
C ASN A 50 5.37 12.53 -13.11
N VAL A 51 5.09 11.22 -12.95
CA VAL A 51 6.09 10.20 -12.67
C VAL A 51 5.98 9.03 -13.65
N MET A 52 7.11 8.43 -13.95
CA MET A 52 7.19 7.24 -14.80
C MET A 52 7.20 5.98 -13.94
N THR A 53 6.41 4.99 -14.32
CA THR A 53 6.28 3.71 -13.60
C THR A 53 6.84 2.51 -14.38
N GLY A 54 7.61 2.77 -15.44
CA GLY A 54 8.21 1.74 -16.28
C GLY A 54 7.16 0.98 -17.09
N ILE A 55 7.36 -0.31 -17.22
CA ILE A 55 6.44 -1.21 -17.96
C ILE A 55 5.10 -1.44 -17.24
N TYR A 56 5.05 -1.18 -15.94
CA TYR A 56 3.85 -1.36 -15.14
C TYR A 56 3.06 -0.05 -15.05
N THR A 57 2.11 0.12 -15.94
CA THR A 57 1.15 1.26 -15.90
C THR A 57 -0.10 0.95 -15.07
N GLY A 58 -0.13 -0.20 -14.43
CA GLY A 58 -1.18 -0.71 -13.56
C GLY A 58 -0.65 -1.80 -12.64
N ARG A 59 -1.53 -2.33 -11.78
CA ARG A 59 -1.20 -3.46 -10.92
C ARG A 59 -0.96 -4.72 -11.74
N SER A 60 -0.14 -5.62 -11.19
CA SER A 60 0.08 -6.94 -11.78
C SER A 60 -0.55 -8.06 -10.91
N PRO A 61 -1.84 -8.41 -11.12
CA PRO A 61 -2.50 -9.49 -10.38
C PRO A 61 -1.81 -10.84 -10.54
N LYS A 62 -1.12 -11.06 -11.68
CA LYS A 62 -0.36 -12.28 -11.94
C LYS A 62 0.85 -12.45 -11.02
N ASP A 63 1.38 -11.35 -10.49
CA ASP A 63 2.56 -11.30 -9.62
C ASP A 63 2.19 -11.10 -8.14
N LYS A 64 0.89 -11.21 -7.80
CA LYS A 64 0.39 -11.13 -6.43
C LYS A 64 0.26 -12.52 -5.81
N PHE A 65 0.81 -12.68 -4.60
CA PHE A 65 0.81 -13.93 -3.85
C PHE A 65 0.54 -13.70 -2.37
N PHE A 66 0.03 -14.74 -1.71
CA PHE A 66 -0.11 -14.79 -0.25
C PHE A 66 0.66 -15.99 0.30
N VAL A 67 1.35 -15.78 1.43
CA VAL A 67 2.03 -16.90 2.10
C VAL A 67 0.98 -17.85 2.66
N LYS A 68 1.06 -19.13 2.26
CA LYS A 68 0.20 -20.16 2.81
C LYS A 68 0.87 -20.77 4.03
N ASN A 69 0.29 -20.50 5.19
CA ASN A 69 0.73 -20.99 6.49
C ASN A 69 -0.47 -21.07 7.44
N GLU A 70 -0.23 -21.42 8.70
CA GLU A 70 -1.28 -21.61 9.72
C GLU A 70 -2.19 -20.39 9.93
N ALA A 71 -1.71 -19.16 9.65
CA ALA A 71 -2.52 -17.94 9.79
C ALA A 71 -3.45 -17.69 8.60
N SER A 72 -3.23 -18.36 7.48
CA SER A 72 -3.93 -18.09 6.21
C SER A 72 -4.60 -19.31 5.61
N GLU A 73 -4.19 -20.52 5.98
CA GLU A 73 -4.57 -21.77 5.32
C GLU A 73 -6.09 -21.96 5.23
N ASP A 74 -6.79 -21.76 6.35
CA ASP A 74 -8.23 -21.98 6.47
C ASP A 74 -9.08 -20.72 6.25
N SER A 75 -8.45 -19.53 6.13
CA SER A 75 -9.15 -18.24 6.08
C SER A 75 -9.08 -17.51 4.76
N VAL A 76 -8.15 -17.88 3.90
CA VAL A 76 -8.03 -17.34 2.54
C VAL A 76 -8.75 -18.24 1.54
N TRP A 77 -9.57 -17.65 0.69
CA TRP A 77 -10.16 -18.37 -0.43
C TRP A 77 -9.11 -18.55 -1.53
N TRP A 78 -8.39 -19.66 -1.47
CA TRP A 78 -7.33 -19.97 -2.38
C TRP A 78 -7.82 -20.25 -3.81
N THR A 79 -7.00 -19.88 -4.80
CA THR A 79 -7.25 -20.29 -6.18
C THR A 79 -7.14 -21.82 -6.30
N SER A 80 -8.05 -22.41 -7.06
CA SER A 80 -8.08 -23.84 -7.36
C SER A 80 -8.46 -24.07 -8.83
N ASP A 81 -8.47 -25.32 -9.28
CA ASP A 81 -8.95 -25.62 -10.63
C ASP A 81 -10.44 -25.38 -10.79
N GLU A 82 -11.21 -25.59 -9.72
CA GLU A 82 -12.66 -25.36 -9.69
C GLU A 82 -12.98 -23.87 -9.55
N TYR A 83 -12.22 -23.13 -8.70
CA TYR A 83 -12.49 -21.72 -8.40
C TYR A 83 -11.27 -20.84 -8.69
N LYS A 84 -11.16 -20.37 -9.94
CA LYS A 84 -10.07 -19.48 -10.34
C LYS A 84 -10.23 -18.09 -9.73
N ASN A 85 -9.18 -17.64 -9.05
CA ASN A 85 -9.08 -16.27 -8.51
C ASN A 85 -7.60 -15.87 -8.41
N ASP A 86 -7.32 -14.66 -7.92
CA ASP A 86 -5.96 -14.12 -7.79
C ASP A 86 -5.31 -14.34 -6.42
N ASN A 87 -5.89 -15.17 -5.54
CA ASN A 87 -5.29 -15.51 -4.25
C ASN A 87 -4.37 -16.73 -4.41
N LYS A 88 -3.22 -16.50 -5.02
CA LYS A 88 -2.23 -17.53 -5.28
C LYS A 88 -1.38 -17.76 -4.04
N PRO A 89 -1.16 -19.03 -3.66
CA PRO A 89 -0.26 -19.34 -2.55
C PRO A 89 1.21 -19.21 -2.96
N CYS A 90 2.06 -18.83 -1.98
CA CYS A 90 3.50 -19.08 -2.03
C CYS A 90 3.95 -19.69 -0.71
N SER A 91 5.16 -20.29 -0.71
CA SER A 91 5.71 -20.94 0.47
C SER A 91 6.34 -19.92 1.45
N GLU A 92 6.51 -20.32 2.71
CA GLU A 92 7.28 -19.53 3.69
C GLU A 92 8.76 -19.39 3.27
N ALA A 93 9.33 -20.37 2.59
CA ALA A 93 10.69 -20.29 2.05
C ALA A 93 10.79 -19.21 0.95
N ALA A 94 9.81 -19.14 0.03
CA ALA A 94 9.74 -18.07 -0.96
C ALA A 94 9.58 -16.70 -0.28
N TRP A 95 8.72 -16.59 0.73
CA TRP A 95 8.58 -15.37 1.52
C TRP A 95 9.89 -14.92 2.14
N ALA A 96 10.63 -15.82 2.79
CA ALA A 96 11.89 -15.51 3.43
C ALA A 96 12.92 -14.95 2.44
N ASP A 97 13.04 -15.54 1.24
CA ASP A 97 13.91 -15.05 0.16
C ASP A 97 13.48 -13.65 -0.33
N LEU A 98 12.20 -13.45 -0.60
CA LEU A 98 11.66 -12.17 -1.07
C LEU A 98 11.80 -11.07 -0.03
N LYS A 99 11.54 -11.37 1.25
CA LYS A 99 11.75 -10.45 2.36
C LYS A 99 13.22 -10.07 2.49
N ALA A 100 14.14 -11.04 2.37
CA ALA A 100 15.58 -10.79 2.41
C ALA A 100 16.03 -9.87 1.26
N LYS A 101 15.49 -10.05 0.04
CA LYS A 101 15.75 -9.16 -1.10
C LYS A 101 15.25 -7.73 -0.83
N ALA A 102 14.04 -7.58 -0.28
CA ALA A 102 13.51 -6.27 0.07
C ALA A 102 14.35 -5.58 1.15
N VAL A 103 14.71 -6.31 2.20
CA VAL A 103 15.57 -5.81 3.29
C VAL A 103 16.95 -5.40 2.76
N LYS A 104 17.57 -6.22 1.93
CA LYS A 104 18.87 -5.91 1.30
C LYS A 104 18.80 -4.65 0.46
N GLU A 105 17.73 -4.48 -0.34
CA GLU A 105 17.53 -3.30 -1.18
C GLU A 105 17.37 -2.02 -0.35
N LEU A 106 16.63 -2.09 0.76
CA LEU A 106 16.33 -0.94 1.60
C LEU A 106 17.45 -0.60 2.59
N SER A 107 18.34 -1.55 2.92
CA SER A 107 19.47 -1.31 3.84
C SER A 107 20.54 -0.41 3.24
N GLY A 108 21.24 0.34 4.07
CA GLY A 108 22.33 1.25 3.68
C GLY A 108 21.87 2.50 2.94
N LYS A 109 20.58 2.79 2.88
CA LYS A 109 20.01 3.89 2.11
C LYS A 109 19.35 4.97 2.97
N ARG A 110 19.02 6.08 2.35
CA ARG A 110 18.07 7.06 2.85
C ARG A 110 16.68 6.56 2.52
N LEU A 111 15.79 6.50 3.52
CA LEU A 111 14.46 5.93 3.38
C LEU A 111 13.37 6.94 3.75
N PHE A 112 12.25 6.86 3.05
CA PHE A 112 11.00 7.49 3.45
C PHE A 112 10.16 6.47 4.21
N VAL A 113 9.70 6.86 5.39
CA VAL A 113 8.78 6.06 6.20
C VAL A 113 7.51 6.86 6.42
N VAL A 114 6.38 6.30 6.01
CA VAL A 114 5.09 6.98 6.11
C VAL A 114 4.15 6.12 6.95
N ASP A 115 3.81 6.62 8.12
CA ASP A 115 2.80 6.05 9.01
C ASP A 115 1.44 6.66 8.69
N THR A 116 0.43 5.82 8.50
CA THR A 116 -0.89 6.22 8.03
C THR A 116 -1.99 5.40 8.70
N PHE A 117 -3.24 5.83 8.53
CA PHE A 117 -4.40 5.01 8.84
C PHE A 117 -5.11 4.57 7.56
N CYS A 118 -5.63 3.34 7.58
CA CYS A 118 -6.55 2.84 6.57
C CYS A 118 -7.91 2.54 7.22
N GLY A 119 -8.94 3.27 6.79
CA GLY A 119 -10.28 3.26 7.39
C GLY A 119 -10.52 4.49 8.28
N ALA A 120 -11.69 5.11 8.14
CA ALA A 120 -12.06 6.31 8.89
C ALA A 120 -12.52 6.02 10.32
N ASN A 121 -13.12 4.84 10.56
CA ASN A 121 -13.61 4.46 11.87
C ASN A 121 -12.44 3.99 12.77
N GLU A 122 -12.19 4.70 13.84
CA GLU A 122 -11.09 4.46 14.78
C GLU A 122 -11.11 3.05 15.39
N ALA A 123 -12.28 2.47 15.60
CA ALA A 123 -12.41 1.13 16.18
C ALA A 123 -11.97 0.01 15.21
N THR A 124 -11.93 0.29 13.91
CA THR A 124 -11.67 -0.73 12.87
C THR A 124 -10.54 -0.37 11.91
N ARG A 125 -10.04 0.88 11.95
CA ARG A 125 -8.92 1.32 11.11
C ARG A 125 -7.64 0.54 11.39
N LEU A 126 -6.81 0.39 10.37
CA LEU A 126 -5.47 -0.17 10.52
C LEU A 126 -4.43 0.94 10.57
N LYS A 127 -3.45 0.78 11.45
CA LYS A 127 -2.18 1.51 11.43
C LYS A 127 -1.26 0.85 10.42
N VAL A 128 -0.89 1.57 9.37
CA VAL A 128 -0.06 1.02 8.28
C VAL A 128 1.22 1.83 8.14
N ARG A 129 2.36 1.15 8.20
CA ARG A 129 3.67 1.72 7.94
C ARG A 129 4.15 1.33 6.56
N PHE A 130 4.50 2.33 5.75
CA PHE A 130 5.14 2.13 4.47
C PHE A 130 6.61 2.51 4.56
N ILE A 131 7.49 1.64 4.06
CA ILE A 131 8.95 1.85 4.04
C ILE A 131 9.41 1.77 2.58
N MET A 132 10.05 2.82 2.09
CA MET A 132 10.47 2.93 0.70
C MET A 132 11.65 3.89 0.52
N GLU A 133 12.33 3.77 -0.61
CA GLU A 133 13.46 4.63 -0.97
C GLU A 133 13.09 5.80 -1.92
N VAL A 134 11.89 5.79 -2.50
CA VAL A 134 11.48 6.72 -3.54
C VAL A 134 10.49 7.77 -3.01
N ALA A 135 10.83 9.05 -3.14
CA ALA A 135 10.06 10.15 -2.58
C ALA A 135 8.63 10.24 -3.14
N TRP A 136 8.45 10.14 -4.46
CA TRP A 136 7.11 10.22 -5.06
C TRP A 136 6.21 9.04 -4.67
N GLN A 137 6.77 7.88 -4.33
CA GLN A 137 6.00 6.76 -3.79
C GLN A 137 5.52 7.07 -2.36
N ALA A 138 6.34 7.77 -1.57
CA ALA A 138 5.92 8.29 -0.26
C ALA A 138 4.83 9.37 -0.42
N HIS A 139 4.96 10.25 -1.39
CA HIS A 139 3.92 11.23 -1.71
C HIS A 139 2.60 10.54 -2.14
N PHE A 140 2.69 9.51 -2.96
CA PHE A 140 1.53 8.72 -3.37
C PHE A 140 0.78 8.13 -2.17
N VAL A 141 1.45 7.45 -1.22
CA VAL A 141 0.76 6.88 -0.04
C VAL A 141 0.23 7.96 0.89
N THR A 142 0.93 9.10 1.02
CA THR A 142 0.44 10.25 1.78
C THR A 142 -0.88 10.80 1.23
N ASN A 143 -1.08 10.71 -0.10
CA ASN A 143 -2.34 11.09 -0.76
C ASN A 143 -3.42 10.01 -0.68
N MET A 144 -3.03 8.74 -0.56
CA MET A 144 -3.96 7.61 -0.68
C MET A 144 -4.53 7.14 0.65
N PHE A 145 -3.89 7.50 1.77
CA PHE A 145 -4.26 7.06 3.12
C PHE A 145 -4.55 8.24 4.04
N ILE A 146 -5.21 7.97 5.16
CA ILE A 146 -5.48 8.98 6.17
C ILE A 146 -4.16 9.32 6.90
N ARG A 147 -3.82 10.58 6.91
CA ARG A 147 -2.63 11.09 7.60
C ARG A 147 -2.93 11.25 9.09
N PRO A 148 -2.09 10.71 9.96
CA PRO A 148 -2.19 11.00 11.39
C PRO A 148 -2.00 12.50 11.66
N THR A 149 -2.73 13.01 12.63
CA THR A 149 -2.40 14.32 13.24
C THR A 149 -1.05 14.24 13.96
N ALA A 150 -0.49 15.37 14.35
CA ALA A 150 0.77 15.40 15.11
C ALA A 150 0.64 14.63 16.45
N GLU A 151 -0.52 14.72 17.11
CA GLU A 151 -0.82 14.02 18.36
C GLU A 151 -0.94 12.50 18.13
N GLU A 152 -1.69 12.08 17.11
CA GLU A 152 -1.82 10.66 16.74
C GLU A 152 -0.47 10.07 16.33
N LEU A 153 0.37 10.83 15.61
CA LEU A 153 1.71 10.37 15.22
C LEU A 153 2.63 10.21 16.44
N ALA A 154 2.54 11.12 17.42
CA ALA A 154 3.30 11.01 18.67
C ALA A 154 2.91 9.76 19.47
N ASN A 155 1.65 9.33 19.36
CA ASN A 155 1.08 8.16 20.04
C ASN A 155 0.88 6.96 19.10
N TYR A 156 1.48 6.95 17.91
CA TYR A 156 1.20 5.95 16.88
C TYR A 156 1.54 4.53 17.32
N GLY A 157 2.66 4.35 18.01
CA GLY A 157 3.14 3.06 18.49
C GLY A 157 3.50 2.10 17.36
N GLU A 158 3.24 0.80 17.56
CA GLU A 158 3.51 -0.20 16.54
C GLU A 158 2.41 -0.20 15.46
N PRO A 159 2.79 -0.34 14.18
CA PRO A 159 1.82 -0.51 13.09
C PRO A 159 1.13 -1.88 13.18
N ASP A 160 -0.12 -1.94 12.71
CA ASP A 160 -0.85 -3.20 12.55
C ASP A 160 -0.39 -3.96 11.31
N PHE A 161 0.16 -3.25 10.32
CA PHE A 161 0.64 -3.81 9.06
C PHE A 161 1.81 -2.99 8.50
N VAL A 162 2.80 -3.65 7.91
CA VAL A 162 3.99 -3.01 7.32
C VAL A 162 4.12 -3.37 5.84
N SER A 163 4.32 -2.37 4.98
CA SER A 163 4.58 -2.56 3.56
C SER A 163 6.01 -2.10 3.22
N PHE A 164 6.82 -3.04 2.71
CA PHE A 164 8.17 -2.80 2.22
C PHE A 164 8.12 -2.65 0.71
N ASN A 165 8.37 -1.45 0.22
CA ASN A 165 8.40 -1.18 -1.21
C ASN A 165 9.86 -1.04 -1.68
N ALA A 166 10.39 -2.14 -2.21
CA ALA A 166 11.72 -2.24 -2.79
C ALA A 166 11.61 -2.28 -4.33
N ALA A 167 11.11 -1.19 -4.92
CA ALA A 167 10.77 -1.10 -6.34
C ALA A 167 11.93 -1.45 -7.29
N LYS A 168 13.18 -1.29 -6.86
CA LYS A 168 14.38 -1.55 -7.66
C LYS A 168 14.87 -3.00 -7.57
N ALA A 169 14.46 -3.75 -6.55
CA ALA A 169 14.91 -5.12 -6.35
C ALA A 169 14.21 -6.09 -7.30
N LYS A 170 14.97 -6.87 -8.06
CA LYS A 170 14.47 -7.92 -8.95
C LYS A 170 14.47 -9.27 -8.27
N VAL A 171 13.58 -10.15 -8.74
CA VAL A 171 13.50 -11.55 -8.31
C VAL A 171 14.04 -12.46 -9.42
N ASP A 172 15.37 -12.50 -9.57
CA ASP A 172 16.02 -13.25 -10.66
C ASP A 172 15.71 -14.76 -10.60
N ASN A 173 15.55 -15.30 -9.40
CA ASN A 173 15.24 -16.72 -9.15
C ASN A 173 13.71 -17.02 -9.06
N TYR A 174 12.86 -16.17 -9.67
CA TYR A 174 11.40 -16.28 -9.55
C TYR A 174 10.84 -17.66 -9.92
N LYS A 175 11.44 -18.36 -10.92
CA LYS A 175 11.00 -19.69 -11.34
C LYS A 175 11.20 -20.73 -10.23
N GLU A 176 12.34 -20.66 -9.53
CA GLU A 176 12.67 -21.55 -8.42
C GLU A 176 11.72 -21.33 -7.23
N LEU A 177 11.26 -20.11 -7.05
CA LEU A 177 10.30 -19.72 -6.01
C LEU A 177 8.83 -19.99 -6.40
N GLY A 178 8.57 -20.49 -7.62
CA GLY A 178 7.21 -20.73 -8.11
C GLY A 178 6.43 -19.45 -8.44
N LEU A 179 7.11 -18.35 -8.73
CA LEU A 179 6.51 -17.06 -9.04
C LEU A 179 6.33 -16.89 -10.56
N ASN A 180 5.51 -15.89 -10.93
CA ASN A 180 5.15 -15.65 -12.32
C ASN A 180 6.24 -14.90 -13.11
N SER A 181 6.95 -13.98 -12.49
CA SER A 181 7.96 -13.13 -13.13
C SER A 181 8.99 -12.60 -12.13
N GLU A 182 9.95 -11.79 -12.59
CA GLU A 182 10.93 -11.07 -11.75
C GLU A 182 10.27 -10.04 -10.80
N THR A 183 8.96 -9.83 -10.92
CA THR A 183 8.17 -8.92 -10.09
C THR A 183 7.37 -9.71 -9.08
N ALA A 184 7.27 -9.20 -7.85
CA ALA A 184 6.46 -9.86 -6.82
C ALA A 184 5.81 -8.84 -5.89
N THR A 185 4.53 -9.06 -5.60
CA THR A 185 3.78 -8.40 -4.52
C THR A 185 3.24 -9.50 -3.61
N VAL A 186 3.86 -9.67 -2.45
CA VAL A 186 3.59 -10.82 -1.59
C VAL A 186 3.17 -10.36 -0.19
N PHE A 187 2.16 -11.04 0.35
CA PHE A 187 1.60 -10.78 1.67
C PHE A 187 1.85 -11.95 2.61
N ASN A 188 2.32 -11.66 3.81
CA ASN A 188 2.36 -12.61 4.91
C ASN A 188 1.39 -12.16 6.00
N LEU A 189 0.28 -12.87 6.16
CA LEU A 189 -0.77 -12.55 7.13
C LEU A 189 -0.34 -12.85 8.57
N LYS A 190 0.59 -13.80 8.75
CA LYS A 190 1.17 -14.15 10.06
C LYS A 190 2.05 -13.02 10.59
N THR A 191 2.98 -12.52 9.77
CA THR A 191 3.89 -11.43 10.14
C THR A 191 3.26 -10.05 9.94
N LYS A 192 2.08 -9.97 9.29
CA LYS A 192 1.37 -8.73 8.94
C LYS A 192 2.24 -7.80 8.09
N GLU A 193 2.82 -8.36 7.06
CA GLU A 193 3.77 -7.68 6.18
C GLU A 193 3.42 -7.87 4.71
N GLN A 194 3.79 -6.88 3.90
CA GLN A 194 3.81 -6.93 2.45
C GLN A 194 5.21 -6.59 1.95
N VAL A 195 5.69 -7.32 0.95
CA VAL A 195 6.85 -6.92 0.14
C VAL A 195 6.41 -6.65 -1.29
N ILE A 196 6.96 -5.59 -1.88
CA ILE A 196 6.75 -5.19 -3.27
C ILE A 196 8.13 -5.07 -3.92
N LEU A 197 8.36 -5.86 -4.99
CA LEU A 197 9.64 -5.98 -5.68
C LEU A 197 9.47 -5.74 -7.18
N ASN A 198 10.42 -5.03 -7.78
CA ASN A 198 10.55 -4.80 -9.22
C ASN A 198 9.32 -4.17 -9.89
N THR A 199 8.57 -3.34 -9.18
CA THR A 199 7.53 -2.51 -9.78
C THR A 199 7.53 -1.11 -9.18
N TRP A 200 7.45 -0.12 -10.06
CA TRP A 200 7.37 1.29 -9.66
C TRP A 200 5.91 1.74 -9.44
N TYR A 201 4.94 0.93 -9.83
CA TYR A 201 3.54 1.31 -9.76
C TYR A 201 3.04 1.41 -8.31
N GLY A 202 2.81 2.65 -7.84
CA GLY A 202 2.40 2.93 -6.47
C GLY A 202 1.09 2.27 -6.03
N GLY A 203 0.21 1.93 -6.99
CA GLY A 203 -1.07 1.28 -6.72
C GLY A 203 -0.96 -0.10 -6.08
N GLU A 204 0.20 -0.77 -6.11
CA GLU A 204 0.42 -2.03 -5.38
C GLU A 204 0.38 -1.80 -3.86
N MET A 205 0.92 -0.70 -3.36
CA MET A 205 0.81 -0.33 -1.94
C MET A 205 -0.64 -0.09 -1.52
N LYS A 206 -1.36 0.77 -2.28
CA LYS A 206 -2.76 1.10 -1.97
C LYS A 206 -3.66 -0.13 -2.01
N LYS A 207 -3.63 -0.87 -3.12
CA LYS A 207 -4.51 -2.02 -3.33
C LYS A 207 -4.08 -3.24 -2.52
N GLY A 208 -2.83 -3.29 -2.10
CA GLY A 208 -2.37 -4.26 -1.13
C GLY A 208 -3.11 -4.13 0.20
N ILE A 209 -3.10 -2.94 0.78
CA ILE A 209 -3.81 -2.67 2.05
C ILE A 209 -5.33 -2.78 1.87
N PHE A 210 -5.87 -2.40 0.71
CA PHE A 210 -7.25 -2.69 0.37
C PHE A 210 -7.59 -4.19 0.45
N SER A 211 -6.70 -5.07 -0.06
CA SER A 211 -6.88 -6.52 0.06
C SER A 211 -6.84 -6.97 1.52
N ILE A 212 -5.95 -6.42 2.34
CA ILE A 212 -5.86 -6.71 3.78
C ILE A 212 -7.14 -6.28 4.52
N MET A 213 -7.70 -5.10 4.22
CA MET A 213 -8.98 -4.67 4.80
C MET A 213 -10.13 -5.60 4.42
N ASN A 214 -10.19 -6.02 3.13
CA ASN A 214 -11.19 -6.98 2.65
C ASN A 214 -11.02 -8.39 3.24
N TYR A 215 -9.84 -8.73 3.71
CA TYR A 215 -9.59 -9.97 4.46
C TYR A 215 -9.98 -9.83 5.94
N LEU A 216 -9.52 -8.78 6.61
CA LEU A 216 -9.70 -8.63 8.06
C LEU A 216 -11.12 -8.25 8.47
N ASN A 217 -11.79 -7.39 7.71
CA ASN A 217 -13.13 -6.90 8.09
C ASN A 217 -14.18 -8.01 8.17
N PRO A 218 -14.30 -8.93 7.19
CA PRO A 218 -15.23 -10.05 7.30
C PRO A 218 -14.96 -10.96 8.49
N LEU A 219 -13.70 -11.19 8.86
CA LEU A 219 -13.33 -11.96 10.06
C LEU A 219 -13.75 -11.29 11.37
N ARG A 220 -14.00 -9.97 11.33
CA ARG A 220 -14.51 -9.16 12.43
C ARG A 220 -16.03 -8.96 12.36
N GLY A 221 -16.74 -9.65 11.46
CA GLY A 221 -18.17 -9.48 11.22
C GLY A 221 -18.56 -8.19 10.51
N ILE A 222 -17.62 -7.50 9.84
CA ILE A 222 -17.84 -6.24 9.14
C ILE A 222 -17.91 -6.54 7.64
N ALA A 223 -19.00 -6.17 6.98
CA ALA A 223 -19.12 -6.28 5.53
C ALA A 223 -18.14 -5.33 4.84
N SER A 224 -17.26 -5.88 4.01
CA SER A 224 -16.28 -5.13 3.24
C SER A 224 -16.69 -5.10 1.77
N MET A 225 -16.68 -3.91 1.15
CA MET A 225 -17.23 -3.72 -0.17
C MET A 225 -16.37 -2.77 -1.00
N HIS A 226 -16.15 -3.10 -2.28
CA HIS A 226 -15.55 -2.18 -3.25
C HIS A 226 -16.65 -1.26 -3.80
N CYS A 227 -16.94 -0.21 -3.07
CA CYS A 227 -18.00 0.75 -3.39
C CYS A 227 -17.55 2.18 -3.11
N SER A 228 -18.37 3.13 -3.56
CA SER A 228 -18.35 4.51 -3.08
C SER A 228 -19.63 4.75 -2.28
N ALA A 229 -19.62 5.64 -1.30
CA ALA A 229 -20.77 5.92 -0.47
C ALA A 229 -20.94 7.42 -0.21
N ASN A 230 -22.17 7.87 -0.14
CA ASN A 230 -22.53 9.23 0.30
C ASN A 230 -23.76 9.19 1.21
N THR A 231 -24.03 10.32 1.87
CA THR A 231 -25.20 10.48 2.72
C THR A 231 -25.86 11.84 2.47
N ASP A 232 -27.12 12.00 2.88
CA ASP A 232 -27.74 13.31 2.91
C ASP A 232 -27.06 14.24 3.93
N LYS A 233 -27.41 15.52 3.92
CA LYS A 233 -26.80 16.52 4.80
C LYS A 233 -27.08 16.28 6.29
N GLU A 234 -28.13 15.56 6.59
CA GLU A 234 -28.58 15.19 7.95
C GLU A 234 -27.99 13.86 8.41
N GLY A 235 -27.25 13.13 7.56
CA GLY A 235 -26.67 11.81 7.87
C GLY A 235 -27.69 10.68 8.03
N LYS A 236 -28.92 10.86 7.55
CA LYS A 236 -30.02 9.91 7.76
C LYS A 236 -30.25 8.93 6.62
N SER A 237 -29.83 9.31 5.41
CA SER A 237 -30.06 8.52 4.19
C SER A 237 -28.75 8.33 3.45
N SER A 238 -28.15 7.15 3.57
CA SER A 238 -26.92 6.78 2.90
C SER A 238 -27.19 6.01 1.61
N ALA A 239 -26.39 6.29 0.57
CA ALA A 239 -26.39 5.56 -0.68
C ALA A 239 -25.02 4.91 -0.92
N ILE A 240 -25.05 3.68 -1.42
CA ILE A 240 -23.85 2.90 -1.74
C ILE A 240 -23.84 2.65 -3.26
N PHE A 241 -22.72 2.96 -3.91
CA PHE A 241 -22.54 2.83 -5.34
C PHE A 241 -21.57 1.71 -5.65
N PHE A 242 -22.08 0.64 -6.25
CA PHE A 242 -21.29 -0.51 -6.69
C PHE A 242 -20.96 -0.41 -8.18
N GLY A 243 -19.90 -1.09 -8.58
CA GLY A 243 -19.52 -1.24 -9.98
C GLY A 243 -18.04 -1.53 -10.13
N LEU A 244 -17.64 -1.91 -11.33
CA LEU A 244 -16.24 -2.14 -11.71
C LEU A 244 -15.45 -0.82 -11.75
N SER A 245 -14.12 -0.91 -11.94
CA SER A 245 -13.28 0.27 -12.14
C SER A 245 -13.74 1.04 -13.39
N GLY A 246 -13.78 2.39 -13.29
CA GLY A 246 -14.19 3.24 -14.41
C GLY A 246 -15.70 3.36 -14.67
N THR A 247 -16.57 2.75 -13.87
CA THR A 247 -18.03 2.80 -14.06
C THR A 247 -18.70 4.07 -13.54
N GLY A 248 -17.94 5.02 -13.01
CA GLY A 248 -18.46 6.30 -12.52
C GLY A 248 -18.93 6.31 -11.06
N LYS A 249 -18.60 5.28 -10.25
CA LYS A 249 -18.95 5.25 -8.81
C LYS A 249 -18.57 6.54 -8.08
N THR A 250 -17.32 6.96 -8.20
CA THR A 250 -16.82 8.18 -7.57
C THR A 250 -17.55 9.42 -8.08
N THR A 251 -17.75 9.51 -9.39
CA THR A 251 -18.47 10.65 -10.01
C THR A 251 -19.89 10.79 -9.47
N LEU A 252 -20.62 9.67 -9.37
CA LEU A 252 -22.00 9.67 -8.87
C LEU A 252 -22.07 9.96 -7.36
N SER A 253 -21.10 9.51 -6.59
CA SER A 253 -21.09 9.71 -5.13
C SER A 253 -20.66 11.12 -4.70
N THR A 254 -20.03 11.89 -5.58
CA THR A 254 -19.58 13.27 -5.34
C THR A 254 -20.62 14.34 -5.67
N ASP A 255 -21.91 14.01 -5.62
CA ASP A 255 -23.00 14.97 -5.79
C ASP A 255 -22.88 16.09 -4.74
N PRO A 256 -22.80 17.40 -5.13
CA PRO A 256 -22.64 18.50 -4.20
C PRO A 256 -23.84 18.71 -3.25
N LYS A 257 -24.96 18.06 -3.53
CA LYS A 257 -26.14 18.05 -2.65
C LYS A 257 -26.05 17.05 -1.51
N ARG A 258 -25.05 16.15 -1.54
CA ARG A 258 -24.84 15.09 -0.57
C ARG A 258 -23.43 15.17 0.04
N LEU A 259 -23.20 14.54 1.16
CA LEU A 259 -21.90 14.44 1.81
C LEU A 259 -21.22 13.13 1.39
N LEU A 260 -20.03 13.23 0.82
CA LEU A 260 -19.23 12.06 0.48
C LEU A 260 -18.75 11.38 1.77
N ILE A 261 -19.11 10.10 1.97
CA ILE A 261 -18.58 9.29 3.05
C ILE A 261 -17.17 8.79 2.67
N GLY A 262 -17.02 8.31 1.43
CA GLY A 262 -15.74 7.88 0.91
C GLY A 262 -15.85 6.76 -0.12
N GLU A 263 -14.69 6.32 -0.57
CA GLU A 263 -14.47 5.11 -1.35
C GLU A 263 -13.39 4.31 -0.64
N ILE A 264 -13.48 2.97 -0.59
CA ILE A 264 -12.39 2.16 -0.04
C ILE A 264 -11.12 2.41 -0.86
N GLY A 265 -10.14 3.04 -0.20
CA GLY A 265 -8.92 3.54 -0.82
C GLY A 265 -8.87 5.06 -0.99
N ARG A 266 -9.91 5.76 -0.60
CA ARG A 266 -9.96 7.20 -0.32
C ARG A 266 -10.89 7.40 0.86
N ALA A 267 -10.46 7.06 2.04
CA ALA A 267 -11.13 7.53 3.24
C ALA A 267 -10.68 8.98 3.45
N HIS A 268 -11.41 9.89 2.84
CA HIS A 268 -11.37 11.28 3.21
C HIS A 268 -12.75 11.65 3.77
N VAL A 269 -12.81 11.95 4.98
CA VAL A 269 -13.67 12.98 5.56
C VAL A 269 -12.82 13.77 6.52
#